data_bc4857a300cf6276abcee19bdef12047
#
_entry.id   bc4857a300cf6276abcee19bdef12047
#
_cell.length_a   1.000
_cell.length_b   1.000
_cell.length_c   1.000
_cell.angle_alpha   90.00
_cell.angle_beta   90.00
_cell.angle_gamma   90.00
#
_symmetry.space_group_name_H-M   'P 1'
#
loop_
_entity.id
_entity.type
_entity.pdbx_description
1 polymer ?
#
loop_
_entity_poly.entity_id
_entity_poly.type
_entity_poly.pdbx_seq_one_letter_code
_entity_poly.pdbx_strand_id
1 'polypeptide(L)'
;MLAIIFDHTEICFTGDNIVPYRMYVPDVLMAFFFLSGYLFYRPEGFCLRHKLHSWLRGVLMPYFIFTSALALPKAWLHGADGSLSDLLLTILTGQGSWFIASLAVAELLFCLLLWLSRAHWRWLAGAGLFAVALAYGFGTRRLAFEANWWHVNEAVVALPSLLLGYMAHRFDKLGTRWRLGLFALLLVLSLPVNVLVASSSWPSVLVGAIVLPRLFLVKNALSVLLLYLLFTISQRDGVRWVEQMPRWLAAMVSWTGRRSIVYYFFSSGIPTALTAVFSRLGYTYRGCYAEVLVVFLLNFLLITLVTWAIYRYLPWTTGRRKPNG
;
A
#
# COMPACT_ATOMS: atom_id res chain seq x y z
N MET A 1 4.57 -3.15 5.18
CA MET A 1 5.10 -4.30 4.39
C MET A 1 4.92 -5.63 5.10
N LEU A 2 5.28 -5.77 6.38
CA LEU A 2 5.11 -7.05 7.12
C LEU A 2 3.69 -7.61 6.99
N ALA A 3 2.66 -6.77 7.18
CA ALA A 3 1.27 -7.18 7.05
C ALA A 3 0.90 -7.73 5.65
N ILE A 4 1.45 -7.14 4.58
CA ILE A 4 1.21 -7.61 3.21
C ILE A 4 1.90 -8.97 2.95
N ILE A 5 3.14 -9.14 3.44
CA ILE A 5 3.84 -10.43 3.34
C ILE A 5 3.11 -11.51 4.15
N PHE A 6 2.59 -11.13 5.32
CA PHE A 6 1.83 -12.04 6.16
C PHE A 6 0.55 -12.52 5.47
N ASP A 7 -0.25 -11.62 4.91
CA ASP A 7 -1.46 -11.92 4.16
C ASP A 7 -1.18 -12.88 2.97
N HIS A 8 -0.18 -12.55 2.16
CA HIS A 8 0.20 -13.41 1.05
C HIS A 8 0.76 -14.78 1.50
N THR A 9 1.47 -14.82 2.63
CA THR A 9 1.92 -16.09 3.20
C THR A 9 0.74 -16.94 3.64
N GLU A 10 -0.21 -16.31 4.34
CA GLU A 10 -1.40 -16.98 4.85
C GLU A 10 -2.18 -17.60 3.68
N ILE A 11 -2.62 -16.79 2.72
CA ILE A 11 -3.43 -17.26 1.59
C ILE A 11 -2.70 -18.29 0.70
N CYS A 12 -1.40 -18.11 0.45
CA CYS A 12 -0.64 -19.06 -0.37
C CYS A 12 -0.45 -20.40 0.33
N PHE A 13 -0.16 -20.40 1.64
CA PHE A 13 0.20 -21.61 2.37
C PHE A 13 -1.01 -22.38 2.89
N THR A 14 -2.08 -21.69 3.33
CA THR A 14 -3.27 -22.33 3.89
C THR A 14 -4.40 -22.50 2.86
N GLY A 15 -4.37 -21.72 1.78
CA GLY A 15 -5.46 -21.64 0.79
C GLY A 15 -6.60 -20.70 1.20
N ASP A 16 -6.54 -20.10 2.40
CA ASP A 16 -7.58 -19.23 2.93
C ASP A 16 -6.99 -18.06 3.73
N ASN A 17 -7.78 -17.00 3.94
CA ASN A 17 -7.44 -15.90 4.82
C ASN A 17 -8.00 -16.18 6.22
N ILE A 18 -7.23 -16.80 7.12
CA ILE A 18 -7.60 -17.07 8.52
C ILE A 18 -7.86 -15.74 9.24
N VAL A 19 -6.96 -14.76 9.06
CA VAL A 19 -7.20 -13.37 9.44
C VAL A 19 -7.83 -12.64 8.26
N PRO A 20 -9.09 -12.16 8.36
CA PRO A 20 -9.77 -11.57 7.23
C PRO A 20 -8.98 -10.41 6.60
N TYR A 21 -8.68 -10.51 5.30
CA TYR A 21 -8.00 -9.48 4.51
C TYR A 21 -8.53 -8.07 4.77
N ARG A 22 -9.87 -7.93 4.86
CA ARG A 22 -10.57 -6.66 5.06
C ARG A 22 -10.26 -5.98 6.38
N MET A 23 -9.72 -6.71 7.37
CA MET A 23 -9.43 -6.14 8.68
C MET A 23 -8.21 -5.22 8.68
N TYR A 24 -7.19 -5.50 7.88
CA TYR A 24 -5.91 -4.80 8.01
C TYR A 24 -5.21 -4.43 6.71
N VAL A 25 -5.31 -5.25 5.66
CA VAL A 25 -4.52 -5.02 4.43
C VAL A 25 -4.91 -3.73 3.71
N PRO A 26 -6.21 -3.40 3.52
CA PRO A 26 -6.60 -2.14 2.88
C PRO A 26 -6.11 -0.91 3.63
N ASP A 27 -6.09 -0.94 4.98
CA ASP A 27 -5.61 0.17 5.79
C ASP A 27 -4.11 0.40 5.60
N VAL A 28 -3.35 -0.70 5.52
CA VAL A 28 -1.90 -0.63 5.22
C VAL A 28 -1.65 -0.07 3.82
N LEU A 29 -2.43 -0.49 2.83
CA LEU A 29 -2.32 0.03 1.46
C LEU A 29 -2.70 1.52 1.39
N MET A 30 -3.78 1.94 2.05
CA MET A 30 -4.16 3.36 2.14
C MET A 30 -3.11 4.20 2.86
N ALA A 31 -2.42 3.64 3.86
CA ALA A 31 -1.30 4.31 4.52
C ALA A 31 -0.14 4.61 3.56
N PHE A 32 0.13 3.78 2.55
CA PHE A 32 1.13 4.10 1.52
C PHE A 32 0.72 5.30 0.66
N PHE A 33 -0.54 5.40 0.26
CA PHE A 33 -1.04 6.58 -0.45
C PHE A 33 -0.93 7.84 0.41
N PHE A 34 -1.30 7.75 1.69
CA PHE A 34 -1.16 8.85 2.64
C PHE A 34 0.31 9.29 2.78
N LEU A 35 1.23 8.35 3.02
CA LEU A 35 2.66 8.63 3.14
C LEU A 35 3.24 9.21 1.85
N SER A 36 2.80 8.72 0.69
CA SER A 36 3.18 9.33 -0.58
C SER A 36 2.75 10.79 -0.64
N GLY A 37 1.50 11.11 -0.33
CA GLY A 37 1.00 12.47 -0.23
C GLY A 37 1.77 13.34 0.76
N TYR A 38 2.10 12.81 1.94
CA TYR A 38 2.91 13.47 2.95
C TYR A 38 4.30 13.87 2.41
N LEU A 39 4.94 12.99 1.65
CA LEU A 39 6.25 13.22 1.04
C LEU A 39 6.20 14.16 -0.20
N PHE A 40 5.02 14.47 -0.71
CA PHE A 40 4.87 15.46 -1.80
C PHE A 40 5.08 16.91 -1.32
N TYR A 41 4.79 17.19 -0.06
CA TYR A 41 4.96 18.54 0.46
C TYR A 41 6.45 18.89 0.58
N ARG A 42 6.81 20.08 0.06
CA ARG A 42 8.13 20.70 0.20
C ARG A 42 7.96 22.17 0.52
N PRO A 43 8.67 22.70 1.54
CA PRO A 43 8.60 24.12 1.88
C PRO A 43 9.04 25.03 0.73
N GLU A 44 10.00 24.57 -0.09
CA GLU A 44 10.55 25.32 -1.23
C GLU A 44 9.57 25.44 -2.41
N GLY A 45 8.44 24.74 -2.35
CA GLY A 45 7.39 24.74 -3.36
C GLY A 45 7.36 23.47 -4.22
N PHE A 46 6.31 23.38 -5.05
CA PHE A 46 6.08 22.24 -5.92
C PHE A 46 6.70 22.46 -7.29
N CYS A 47 7.56 21.56 -7.73
CA CYS A 47 8.13 21.52 -9.08
C CYS A 47 7.69 20.26 -9.82
N LEU A 48 6.80 20.43 -10.81
CA LEU A 48 6.21 19.33 -11.59
C LEU A 48 7.29 18.47 -12.28
N ARG A 49 8.23 19.11 -12.98
CA ARG A 49 9.30 18.41 -13.72
C ARG A 49 10.15 17.52 -12.81
N HIS A 50 10.52 18.03 -11.65
CA HIS A 50 11.30 17.27 -10.67
C HIS A 50 10.50 16.07 -10.13
N LYS A 51 9.20 16.29 -9.83
CA LYS A 51 8.35 15.22 -9.30
C LYS A 51 8.04 14.16 -10.36
N LEU A 52 7.75 14.54 -11.60
CA LEU A 52 7.54 13.59 -12.70
C LEU A 52 8.79 12.73 -12.96
N HIS A 53 9.98 13.33 -12.88
CA HIS A 53 11.22 12.56 -13.03
C HIS A 53 11.43 11.57 -11.87
N SER A 54 11.12 12.00 -10.64
CA SER A 54 11.15 11.12 -9.46
C SER A 54 10.12 9.99 -9.55
N TRP A 55 8.90 10.29 -9.99
CA TRP A 55 7.83 9.34 -10.23
C TRP A 55 8.19 8.30 -11.31
N LEU A 56 8.72 8.76 -12.45
CA LEU A 56 9.13 7.88 -13.53
C LEU A 56 10.19 6.86 -13.05
N ARG A 57 11.19 7.34 -12.30
CA ARG A 57 12.28 6.48 -11.81
C ARG A 57 11.92 5.65 -10.59
N GLY A 58 11.12 6.21 -9.67
CA GLY A 58 10.85 5.59 -8.38
C GLY A 58 9.64 4.67 -8.36
N VAL A 59 8.71 4.82 -9.31
CA VAL A 59 7.47 4.04 -9.36
C VAL A 59 7.31 3.32 -10.69
N LEU A 60 7.31 4.06 -11.80
CA LEU A 60 6.98 3.49 -13.11
C LEU A 60 8.08 2.55 -13.64
N MET A 61 9.34 2.93 -13.54
CA MET A 61 10.45 2.09 -13.98
C MET A 61 10.55 0.78 -13.17
N PRO A 62 10.50 0.78 -11.83
CA PRO A 62 10.39 -0.45 -11.05
C PRO A 62 9.16 -1.29 -11.41
N TYR A 63 8.01 -0.66 -11.66
CA TYR A 63 6.81 -1.38 -12.12
C TYR A 63 7.12 -2.22 -13.35
N PHE A 64 7.60 -1.63 -14.43
CA PHE A 64 7.87 -2.37 -15.67
C PHE A 64 8.95 -3.44 -15.48
N ILE A 65 10.05 -3.11 -14.79
CA ILE A 65 11.16 -4.06 -14.60
C ILE A 65 10.70 -5.28 -13.77
N PHE A 66 10.13 -5.06 -12.60
CA PHE A 66 9.79 -6.16 -11.69
C PHE A 66 8.56 -6.94 -12.16
N THR A 67 7.56 -6.25 -12.74
CA THR A 67 6.39 -6.94 -13.29
C THR A 67 6.79 -7.84 -14.47
N SER A 68 7.64 -7.35 -15.38
CA SER A 68 8.15 -8.17 -16.50
C SER A 68 9.00 -9.33 -16.01
N ALA A 69 9.89 -9.10 -15.04
CA ALA A 69 10.76 -10.15 -14.50
C ALA A 69 9.97 -11.25 -13.76
N LEU A 70 8.84 -10.90 -13.13
CA LEU A 70 8.01 -11.84 -12.37
C LEU A 70 6.90 -12.47 -13.21
N ALA A 71 6.56 -11.92 -14.37
CA ALA A 71 5.48 -12.41 -15.23
C ALA A 71 5.73 -13.84 -15.72
N LEU A 72 6.93 -14.12 -16.23
CA LEU A 72 7.29 -15.44 -16.76
C LEU A 72 7.29 -16.54 -15.67
N PRO A 73 7.99 -16.38 -14.52
CA PRO A 73 7.93 -17.37 -13.45
C PRO A 73 6.52 -17.57 -12.91
N LYS A 74 5.71 -16.52 -12.81
CA LYS A 74 4.33 -16.60 -12.34
C LYS A 74 3.44 -17.37 -13.32
N ALA A 75 3.55 -17.11 -14.62
CA ALA A 75 2.82 -17.83 -15.64
C ALA A 75 3.18 -19.33 -15.65
N TRP A 76 4.47 -19.65 -15.51
CA TRP A 76 4.94 -21.03 -15.44
C TRP A 76 4.44 -21.77 -14.19
N LEU A 77 4.43 -21.14 -13.02
CA LEU A 77 3.94 -21.73 -11.77
C LEU A 77 2.42 -22.00 -11.78
N HIS A 78 1.65 -21.14 -12.45
CA HIS A 78 0.20 -21.28 -12.52
C HIS A 78 -0.29 -22.08 -13.73
N GLY A 79 0.63 -22.63 -14.55
CA GLY A 79 0.26 -23.42 -15.74
C GLY A 79 -0.52 -22.61 -16.77
N ALA A 80 -0.30 -21.30 -16.83
CA ALA A 80 -1.00 -20.45 -17.77
C ALA A 80 -0.43 -20.67 -19.19
N ASP A 81 -1.24 -21.19 -20.10
CA ASP A 81 -0.96 -21.30 -21.54
C ASP A 81 -1.03 -19.94 -22.27
N GLY A 82 -0.90 -18.84 -21.52
CA GLY A 82 -0.99 -17.48 -22.03
C GLY A 82 0.13 -17.18 -23.03
N SER A 83 -0.26 -16.59 -24.16
CA SER A 83 0.70 -16.14 -25.17
C SER A 83 1.57 -15.01 -24.62
N LEU A 84 2.76 -14.79 -25.19
CA LEU A 84 3.61 -13.65 -24.83
C LEU A 84 2.89 -12.31 -24.98
N SER A 85 1.97 -12.21 -25.96
CA SER A 85 1.12 -11.03 -26.16
C SER A 85 0.22 -10.76 -24.97
N ASP A 86 -0.37 -11.78 -24.35
CA ASP A 86 -1.24 -11.62 -23.19
C ASP A 86 -0.47 -11.15 -21.95
N LEU A 87 0.75 -11.67 -21.76
CA LEU A 87 1.66 -11.20 -20.72
C LEU A 87 2.04 -9.73 -20.92
N LEU A 88 2.41 -9.35 -22.14
CA LEU A 88 2.71 -7.97 -22.49
C LEU A 88 1.51 -7.05 -22.29
N LEU A 89 0.32 -7.47 -22.72
CA LEU A 89 -0.91 -6.73 -22.54
C LEU A 89 -1.21 -6.51 -21.04
N THR A 90 -1.09 -7.56 -20.24
CA THR A 90 -1.26 -7.50 -18.76
C THR A 90 -0.31 -6.47 -18.13
N ILE A 91 0.95 -6.42 -18.56
CA ILE A 91 1.92 -5.46 -18.07
C ILE A 91 1.58 -4.04 -18.54
N LEU A 92 1.30 -3.86 -19.83
CA LEU A 92 1.02 -2.55 -20.42
C LEU A 92 -0.28 -1.92 -19.93
N THR A 93 -1.29 -2.75 -19.62
CA THR A 93 -2.58 -2.28 -19.08
C THR A 93 -2.58 -2.07 -17.57
N GLY A 94 -1.44 -2.28 -16.89
CA GLY A 94 -1.34 -2.08 -15.44
C GLY A 94 -1.83 -3.25 -14.58
N GLN A 95 -2.25 -4.37 -15.21
CA GLN A 95 -2.86 -5.50 -14.50
C GLN A 95 -1.83 -6.41 -13.80
N GLY A 96 -0.55 -6.28 -14.12
CA GLY A 96 0.50 -7.13 -13.55
C GLY A 96 0.81 -6.87 -12.08
N SER A 97 0.52 -5.65 -11.57
CA SER A 97 0.68 -5.27 -10.16
C SER A 97 -0.27 -4.13 -9.82
N TRP A 98 -1.48 -4.49 -9.42
CA TRP A 98 -2.60 -3.57 -9.25
C TRP A 98 -2.31 -2.38 -8.32
N PHE A 99 -1.66 -2.61 -7.19
CA PHE A 99 -1.40 -1.56 -6.20
C PHE A 99 -0.36 -0.54 -6.70
N ILE A 100 0.74 -1.00 -7.33
CA ILE A 100 1.76 -0.07 -7.87
C ILE A 100 1.21 0.68 -9.07
N ALA A 101 0.40 0.03 -9.91
CA ALA A 101 -0.30 0.69 -11.02
C ALA A 101 -1.24 1.79 -10.50
N SER A 102 -2.08 1.48 -9.52
CA SER A 102 -2.98 2.47 -8.90
C SER A 102 -2.21 3.59 -8.19
N LEU A 103 -1.11 3.28 -7.51
CA LEU A 103 -0.24 4.29 -6.88
C LEU A 103 0.38 5.21 -7.93
N ALA A 104 0.86 4.66 -9.06
CA ALA A 104 1.42 5.44 -10.15
C ALA A 104 0.39 6.44 -10.71
N VAL A 105 -0.83 5.97 -10.97
CA VAL A 105 -1.91 6.83 -11.47
C VAL A 105 -2.33 7.87 -10.43
N ALA A 106 -2.51 7.47 -9.18
CA ALA A 106 -2.89 8.37 -8.10
C ALA A 106 -1.85 9.49 -7.88
N GLU A 107 -0.56 9.15 -7.88
CA GLU A 107 0.53 10.13 -7.80
C GLU A 107 0.54 11.07 -9.02
N LEU A 108 0.30 10.57 -10.23
CA LEU A 108 0.23 11.38 -11.43
C LEU A 108 -0.96 12.35 -11.38
N LEU A 109 -2.15 11.87 -11.03
CA LEU A 109 -3.35 12.71 -10.85
C LEU A 109 -3.11 13.78 -9.77
N PHE A 110 -2.45 13.41 -8.68
CA PHE A 110 -2.11 14.33 -7.61
C PHE A 110 -1.07 15.37 -8.04
N CYS A 111 -0.07 14.99 -8.84
CA CYS A 111 0.86 15.92 -9.48
C CYS A 111 0.13 16.97 -10.33
N LEU A 112 -0.83 16.52 -11.16
CA LEU A 112 -1.62 17.41 -12.01
C LEU A 112 -2.48 18.35 -11.15
N LEU A 113 -3.08 17.83 -10.09
CA LEU A 113 -3.87 18.64 -9.15
C LEU A 113 -3.03 19.74 -8.49
N LEU A 114 -1.83 19.39 -8.00
CA LEU A 114 -0.90 20.35 -7.41
C LEU A 114 -0.43 21.40 -8.43
N TRP A 115 -0.18 20.99 -9.65
CA TRP A 115 0.23 21.90 -10.73
C TRP A 115 -0.89 22.87 -11.12
N LEU A 116 -2.10 22.37 -11.35
CA LEU A 116 -3.28 23.19 -11.72
C LEU A 116 -3.68 24.16 -10.61
N SER A 117 -3.63 23.72 -9.36
CA SER A 117 -3.94 24.55 -8.20
C SER A 117 -2.80 25.49 -7.80
N ARG A 118 -1.65 25.43 -8.52
CA ARG A 118 -0.38 26.10 -8.11
C ARG A 118 -0.01 25.83 -6.65
N ALA A 119 -0.35 24.63 -6.15
CA ALA A 119 -0.25 24.20 -4.77
C ALA A 119 -0.93 25.16 -3.75
N HIS A 120 -1.91 25.94 -4.20
CA HIS A 120 -2.62 26.88 -3.32
C HIS A 120 -3.65 26.13 -2.46
N TRP A 121 -3.54 26.25 -1.14
CA TRP A 121 -4.29 25.42 -0.19
C TRP A 121 -5.82 25.50 -0.30
N ARG A 122 -6.40 26.68 -0.63
CA ARG A 122 -7.85 26.85 -0.79
C ARG A 122 -8.40 26.04 -1.95
N TRP A 123 -7.68 26.03 -3.09
CA TRP A 123 -8.04 25.22 -4.24
C TRP A 123 -7.87 23.73 -3.95
N LEU A 124 -6.82 23.37 -3.20
CA LEU A 124 -6.60 21.98 -2.79
C LEU A 124 -7.69 21.52 -1.81
N ALA A 125 -8.17 22.37 -0.90
CA ALA A 125 -9.26 22.03 0.00
C ALA A 125 -10.59 21.81 -0.77
N GLY A 126 -10.91 22.69 -1.72
CA GLY A 126 -12.07 22.50 -2.61
C GLY A 126 -11.95 21.23 -3.47
N ALA A 127 -10.78 20.98 -4.07
CA ALA A 127 -10.49 19.77 -4.82
C ALA A 127 -10.55 18.52 -3.92
N GLY A 128 -10.24 18.66 -2.63
CA GLY A 128 -10.36 17.57 -1.65
C GLY A 128 -11.80 17.12 -1.44
N LEU A 129 -12.73 18.06 -1.31
CA LEU A 129 -14.15 17.72 -1.22
C LEU A 129 -14.65 17.02 -2.50
N PHE A 130 -14.21 17.50 -3.65
CA PHE A 130 -14.52 16.87 -4.93
C PHE A 130 -13.87 15.47 -5.04
N ALA A 131 -12.62 15.32 -4.61
CA ALA A 131 -11.94 14.01 -4.58
C ALA A 131 -12.65 13.01 -3.65
N VAL A 132 -13.17 13.46 -2.50
CA VAL A 132 -13.98 12.60 -1.62
C VAL A 132 -15.28 12.17 -2.30
N ALA A 133 -15.98 13.09 -3.00
CA ALA A 133 -17.19 12.76 -3.75
C ALA A 133 -16.91 11.77 -4.88
N LEU A 134 -15.82 11.97 -5.63
CA LEU A 134 -15.36 11.02 -6.65
C LEU A 134 -15.01 9.66 -6.04
N ALA A 135 -14.21 9.63 -4.97
CA ALA A 135 -13.84 8.40 -4.27
C ALA A 135 -15.07 7.62 -3.80
N TYR A 136 -16.09 8.33 -3.33
CA TYR A 136 -17.36 7.70 -3.00
C TYR A 136 -18.08 7.12 -4.22
N GLY A 137 -18.15 7.86 -5.33
CA GLY A 137 -18.77 7.39 -6.58
C GLY A 137 -18.06 6.16 -7.17
N PHE A 138 -16.73 6.18 -7.18
CA PHE A 138 -15.91 5.06 -7.65
C PHE A 138 -15.93 3.89 -6.67
N GLY A 139 -15.80 4.13 -5.37
CA GLY A 139 -15.83 3.10 -4.35
C GLY A 139 -17.17 2.37 -4.24
N THR A 140 -18.28 3.05 -4.56
CA THR A 140 -19.60 2.45 -4.66
C THR A 140 -19.90 1.85 -6.04
N ARG A 141 -18.92 1.84 -6.93
CA ARG A 141 -18.99 1.39 -8.33
C ARG A 141 -20.00 2.12 -9.21
N ARG A 142 -20.56 3.26 -8.78
CA ARG A 142 -21.50 4.07 -9.58
C ARG A 142 -20.84 4.79 -10.75
N LEU A 143 -19.57 5.19 -10.57
CA LEU A 143 -18.75 5.87 -11.57
C LEU A 143 -17.58 5.01 -12.05
N ALA A 144 -17.46 3.77 -11.58
CA ALA A 144 -16.33 2.90 -11.90
C ALA A 144 -16.30 2.55 -13.38
N PHE A 145 -15.11 2.59 -13.97
CA PHE A 145 -14.89 2.12 -15.34
C PHE A 145 -14.91 0.58 -15.38
N GLU A 146 -15.57 0.01 -16.36
CA GLU A 146 -15.58 -1.44 -16.58
C GLU A 146 -14.18 -1.93 -16.94
N ALA A 147 -13.53 -1.29 -17.93
CA ALA A 147 -12.13 -1.53 -18.28
C ALA A 147 -11.21 -0.74 -17.32
N ASN A 148 -10.92 -1.31 -16.17
CA ASN A 148 -10.12 -0.66 -15.11
C ASN A 148 -8.60 -0.72 -15.40
N TRP A 149 -8.19 -0.15 -16.53
CA TRP A 149 -6.77 -0.09 -16.90
C TRP A 149 -5.98 0.75 -15.89
N TRP A 150 -4.78 0.30 -15.59
CA TRP A 150 -3.91 0.95 -14.59
C TRP A 150 -4.58 1.16 -13.24
N HIS A 151 -5.63 0.40 -12.96
CA HIS A 151 -6.37 0.50 -11.70
C HIS A 151 -6.79 1.93 -11.35
N VAL A 152 -7.31 2.64 -12.35
CA VAL A 152 -7.78 4.04 -12.22
C VAL A 152 -8.86 4.17 -11.16
N ASN A 153 -9.76 3.18 -11.06
CA ASN A 153 -10.84 3.20 -10.06
C ASN A 153 -10.26 3.26 -8.63
N GLU A 154 -9.29 2.41 -8.32
CA GLU A 154 -8.61 2.36 -7.02
C GLU A 154 -7.75 3.62 -6.79
N ALA A 155 -7.11 4.12 -7.85
CA ALA A 155 -6.34 5.35 -7.79
C ALA A 155 -7.19 6.56 -7.41
N VAL A 156 -8.40 6.70 -7.99
CA VAL A 156 -9.34 7.78 -7.65
C VAL A 156 -9.85 7.63 -6.21
N VAL A 157 -10.15 6.41 -5.76
CA VAL A 157 -10.54 6.15 -4.36
C VAL A 157 -9.42 6.52 -3.38
N ALA A 158 -8.16 6.42 -3.78
CA ALA A 158 -7.01 6.73 -2.94
C ALA A 158 -6.62 8.23 -2.92
N LEU A 159 -7.10 9.04 -3.88
CA LEU A 159 -6.77 10.48 -3.96
C LEU A 159 -7.01 11.26 -2.66
N PRO A 160 -8.12 11.07 -1.92
CA PRO A 160 -8.33 11.73 -0.64
C PRO A 160 -7.23 11.43 0.38
N SER A 161 -6.67 10.22 0.37
CA SER A 161 -5.59 9.83 1.28
C SER A 161 -4.27 10.54 0.95
N LEU A 162 -3.93 10.70 -0.35
CA LEU A 162 -2.78 11.51 -0.76
C LEU A 162 -2.95 12.97 -0.35
N LEU A 163 -4.12 13.55 -0.62
CA LEU A 163 -4.41 14.93 -0.26
C LEU A 163 -4.34 15.15 1.24
N LEU A 164 -4.91 14.22 2.02
CA LEU A 164 -4.86 14.26 3.48
C LEU A 164 -3.41 14.22 3.97
N GLY A 165 -2.56 13.36 3.39
CA GLY A 165 -1.13 13.29 3.70
C GLY A 165 -0.41 14.62 3.43
N TYR A 166 -0.64 15.21 2.27
CA TYR A 166 -0.07 16.49 1.88
C TYR A 166 -0.50 17.62 2.83
N MET A 167 -1.79 17.72 3.12
CA MET A 167 -2.35 18.72 4.02
C MET A 167 -1.87 18.53 5.45
N ALA A 168 -1.78 17.29 5.91
CA ALA A 168 -1.26 16.96 7.22
C ALA A 168 0.18 17.46 7.40
N HIS A 169 1.06 17.25 6.40
CA HIS A 169 2.43 17.75 6.45
C HIS A 169 2.50 19.28 6.43
N ARG A 170 1.66 19.91 5.61
CA ARG A 170 1.63 21.38 5.47
C ARG A 170 1.12 22.11 6.70
N PHE A 171 0.09 21.56 7.35
CA PHE A 171 -0.65 22.21 8.44
C PHE A 171 -0.43 21.56 9.81
N ASP A 172 0.59 20.76 9.96
CA ASP A 172 0.88 20.07 11.20
C ASP A 172 1.34 21.05 12.30
N LYS A 173 0.37 21.69 12.95
CA LYS A 173 0.54 22.64 14.06
C LYS A 173 -0.18 22.21 15.34
N LEU A 174 -0.74 21.01 15.37
CA LEU A 174 -1.44 20.50 16.53
C LEU A 174 -0.46 20.26 17.71
N GLY A 175 -0.80 20.74 18.89
CA GLY A 175 -0.05 20.44 20.11
C GLY A 175 -0.23 19.00 20.58
N THR A 176 0.73 18.48 21.33
CA THR A 176 0.79 17.09 21.82
C THR A 176 -0.49 16.62 22.50
N ARG A 177 -1.06 17.43 23.38
CA ARG A 177 -2.28 17.08 24.15
C ARG A 177 -3.47 16.85 23.20
N TRP A 178 -3.62 17.73 22.19
CA TRP A 178 -4.67 17.60 21.20
C TRP A 178 -4.49 16.37 20.29
N ARG A 179 -3.26 16.05 19.92
CA ARG A 179 -2.94 14.83 19.16
C ARG A 179 -3.28 13.57 19.93
N LEU A 180 -2.86 13.48 21.18
CA LEU A 180 -3.18 12.34 22.05
C LEU A 180 -4.68 12.18 22.26
N GLY A 181 -5.40 13.28 22.53
CA GLY A 181 -6.85 13.26 22.68
C GLY A 181 -7.56 12.82 21.38
N LEU A 182 -7.14 13.36 20.24
CA LEU A 182 -7.69 12.99 18.95
C LEU A 182 -7.35 11.53 18.58
N PHE A 183 -6.14 11.07 18.88
CA PHE A 183 -5.74 9.68 18.68
C PHE A 183 -6.60 8.73 19.51
N ALA A 184 -6.81 9.00 20.79
CA ALA A 184 -7.66 8.21 21.66
C ALA A 184 -9.12 8.19 21.16
N LEU A 185 -9.67 9.35 20.76
CA LEU A 185 -11.01 9.44 20.19
C LEU A 185 -11.15 8.61 18.91
N LEU A 186 -10.23 8.77 17.96
CA LEU A 186 -10.26 8.03 16.69
C LEU A 186 -10.05 6.53 16.90
N LEU A 187 -9.23 6.14 17.89
CA LEU A 187 -9.05 4.73 18.24
C LEU A 187 -10.37 4.13 18.73
N VAL A 188 -11.06 4.81 19.64
CA VAL A 188 -12.37 4.37 20.15
C VAL A 188 -13.41 4.29 19.02
N LEU A 189 -13.43 5.29 18.12
CA LEU A 189 -14.34 5.29 16.96
C LEU A 189 -14.00 4.21 15.92
N SER A 190 -12.73 3.84 15.80
CA SER A 190 -12.30 2.81 14.85
C SER A 190 -12.68 1.41 15.26
N LEU A 191 -12.76 1.12 16.57
CA LEU A 191 -13.08 -0.21 17.09
C LEU A 191 -14.45 -0.75 16.58
N PRO A 192 -15.59 -0.05 16.77
CA PRO A 192 -16.88 -0.54 16.27
C PRO A 192 -16.90 -0.63 14.74
N VAL A 193 -16.27 0.30 14.03
CA VAL A 193 -16.20 0.26 12.55
C VAL A 193 -15.42 -0.97 12.08
N ASN A 194 -14.30 -1.29 12.73
CA ASN A 194 -13.53 -2.50 12.41
C ASN A 194 -14.31 -3.78 12.72
N VAL A 195 -15.00 -3.84 13.87
CA VAL A 195 -15.86 -4.99 14.23
C VAL A 195 -16.97 -5.17 13.21
N LEU A 196 -17.66 -4.09 12.82
CA LEU A 196 -18.72 -4.13 11.80
C LEU A 196 -18.23 -4.59 10.44
N VAL A 197 -17.03 -4.17 10.03
CA VAL A 197 -16.42 -4.59 8.75
C VAL A 197 -15.95 -6.05 8.82
N ALA A 198 -15.46 -6.50 9.98
CA ALA A 198 -14.98 -7.88 10.18
C ALA A 198 -16.12 -8.89 10.32
N SER A 199 -17.24 -8.50 10.95
CA SER A 199 -18.40 -9.37 11.11
C SER A 199 -19.15 -9.50 9.77
N SER A 200 -18.70 -10.41 8.92
CA SER A 200 -19.28 -10.69 7.59
C SER A 200 -20.67 -11.37 7.62
N SER A 201 -21.30 -11.52 8.77
CA SER A 201 -22.60 -12.19 8.98
C SER A 201 -23.83 -11.30 8.77
N TRP A 202 -23.64 -10.07 8.25
CA TRP A 202 -24.78 -9.20 7.94
C TRP A 202 -25.51 -9.67 6.68
N PRO A 203 -26.87 -9.72 6.70
CA PRO A 203 -27.64 -10.16 5.53
C PRO A 203 -27.27 -9.32 4.31
N SER A 204 -26.78 -10.00 3.30
CA SER A 204 -25.92 -9.52 2.23
C SER A 204 -26.55 -8.55 1.22
N VAL A 205 -27.87 -8.37 1.21
CA VAL A 205 -28.53 -7.66 0.09
C VAL A 205 -28.71 -6.17 0.31
N LEU A 206 -29.04 -5.70 1.49
CA LEU A 206 -29.27 -4.26 1.76
C LEU A 206 -28.02 -3.55 2.31
N VAL A 207 -27.25 -4.24 3.12
CA VAL A 207 -26.06 -3.70 3.79
C VAL A 207 -24.82 -3.80 2.87
N GLY A 208 -24.73 -4.87 2.06
CA GLY A 208 -23.61 -5.09 1.16
C GLY A 208 -23.47 -4.05 0.04
N ALA A 209 -24.60 -3.59 -0.50
CA ALA A 209 -24.56 -2.67 -1.66
C ALA A 209 -24.46 -1.18 -1.29
N ILE A 210 -24.91 -0.78 -0.09
CA ILE A 210 -25.04 0.64 0.27
C ILE A 210 -24.19 1.03 1.49
N VAL A 211 -24.14 0.19 2.53
CA VAL A 211 -23.51 0.52 3.82
C VAL A 211 -22.07 0.06 3.89
N LEU A 212 -21.72 -1.13 3.37
CA LEU A 212 -20.36 -1.68 3.42
C LEU A 212 -19.31 -0.81 2.71
N PRO A 213 -19.54 -0.30 1.49
CA PRO A 213 -18.57 0.60 0.86
C PRO A 213 -18.37 1.90 1.65
N ARG A 214 -19.43 2.44 2.26
CA ARG A 214 -19.36 3.66 3.08
C ARG A 214 -18.58 3.42 4.37
N LEU A 215 -18.88 2.34 5.08
CA LEU A 215 -18.17 1.93 6.28
C LEU A 215 -16.70 1.64 5.98
N PHE A 216 -16.41 1.02 4.85
CA PHE A 216 -15.05 0.74 4.41
C PHE A 216 -14.25 2.01 4.14
N LEU A 217 -14.85 3.02 3.49
CA LEU A 217 -14.22 4.32 3.28
C LEU A 217 -13.98 5.06 4.60
N VAL A 218 -14.95 5.03 5.52
CA VAL A 218 -14.80 5.59 6.88
C VAL A 218 -13.70 4.86 7.65
N LYS A 219 -13.68 3.53 7.61
CA LYS A 219 -12.63 2.72 8.22
C LYS A 219 -11.24 3.11 7.72
N ASN A 220 -11.05 3.17 6.41
CA ASN A 220 -9.77 3.55 5.80
C ASN A 220 -9.34 4.96 6.22
N ALA A 221 -10.27 5.93 6.23
CA ALA A 221 -9.99 7.29 6.67
C ALA A 221 -9.56 7.34 8.14
N LEU A 222 -10.27 6.63 9.01
CA LEU A 222 -9.91 6.54 10.45
C LEU A 222 -8.54 5.91 10.64
N SER A 223 -8.25 4.80 9.96
CA SER A 223 -6.96 4.11 10.06
C SER A 223 -5.80 4.97 9.57
N VAL A 224 -5.98 5.69 8.46
CA VAL A 224 -4.98 6.62 7.92
C VAL A 224 -4.72 7.77 8.89
N LEU A 225 -5.78 8.35 9.48
CA LEU A 225 -5.65 9.41 10.49
C LEU A 225 -4.96 8.91 11.77
N LEU A 226 -5.30 7.71 12.24
CA LEU A 226 -4.62 7.09 13.39
C LEU A 226 -3.14 6.88 13.13
N LEU A 227 -2.78 6.36 11.97
CA LEU A 227 -1.38 6.16 11.57
C LEU A 227 -0.64 7.50 11.49
N TYR A 228 -1.27 8.54 10.93
CA TYR A 228 -0.69 9.88 10.90
C TYR A 228 -0.45 10.44 12.30
N LEU A 229 -1.44 10.35 13.19
CA LEU A 229 -1.31 10.84 14.55
C LEU A 229 -0.23 10.07 15.33
N LEU A 230 -0.19 8.73 15.19
CA LEU A 230 0.85 7.90 15.79
C LEU A 230 2.24 8.31 15.29
N PHE A 231 2.37 8.52 13.97
CA PHE A 231 3.62 8.98 13.36
C PHE A 231 4.05 10.35 13.90
N THR A 232 3.14 11.32 13.97
CA THR A 232 3.44 12.68 14.43
C THR A 232 3.72 12.77 15.94
N ILE A 233 3.00 11.98 16.76
CA ILE A 233 3.28 11.82 18.17
C ILE A 233 4.71 11.28 18.36
N SER A 234 5.08 10.25 17.59
CA SER A 234 6.42 9.67 17.67
C SER A 234 7.53 10.63 17.25
N GLN A 235 7.30 11.44 16.22
CA GLN A 235 8.34 12.30 15.63
C GLN A 235 8.53 13.64 16.39
N ARG A 236 7.45 14.25 16.86
CA ARG A 236 7.48 15.63 17.36
C ARG A 236 7.41 15.78 18.88
N ASP A 237 6.76 14.84 19.53
CA ASP A 237 6.38 15.02 20.94
C ASP A 237 7.30 14.30 21.93
N GLY A 238 8.48 13.88 21.48
CA GLY A 238 9.48 13.24 22.36
C GLY A 238 9.14 11.80 22.75
N VAL A 239 8.00 11.28 22.32
CA VAL A 239 7.69 9.86 22.46
C VAL A 239 8.45 9.11 21.35
N ARG A 240 9.74 8.91 21.59
CA ARG A 240 10.65 8.28 20.62
C ARG A 240 10.50 6.77 20.65
N TRP A 241 9.38 6.27 20.17
CA TRP A 241 9.09 4.83 20.10
C TRP A 241 10.21 4.04 19.41
N VAL A 242 10.83 4.63 18.38
CA VAL A 242 11.95 3.99 17.66
C VAL A 242 13.20 3.89 18.55
N GLU A 243 13.42 4.84 19.44
CA GLU A 243 14.55 4.80 20.39
C GLU A 243 14.34 3.81 21.54
N GLN A 244 13.07 3.53 21.87
CA GLN A 244 12.70 2.53 22.86
C GLN A 244 12.69 1.10 22.28
N MET A 245 12.64 0.97 20.95
CA MET A 245 12.73 -0.33 20.29
C MET A 245 14.15 -0.91 20.41
N PRO A 246 14.27 -2.25 20.54
CA PRO A 246 15.54 -2.92 20.38
C PRO A 246 16.21 -2.51 19.04
N ARG A 247 17.51 -2.21 19.07
CA ARG A 247 18.23 -1.68 17.89
C ARG A 247 18.07 -2.55 16.64
N TRP A 248 18.03 -3.87 16.81
CA TRP A 248 17.83 -4.80 15.71
C TRP A 248 16.45 -4.66 15.07
N LEU A 249 15.38 -4.46 15.89
CA LEU A 249 14.01 -4.28 15.41
C LEU A 249 13.85 -2.93 14.68
N ALA A 250 14.38 -1.86 15.26
CA ALA A 250 14.38 -0.54 14.62
C ALA A 250 15.14 -0.57 13.29
N ALA A 251 16.28 -1.25 13.22
CA ALA A 251 17.05 -1.43 11.98
C ALA A 251 16.25 -2.22 10.94
N MET A 252 15.62 -3.34 11.33
CA MET A 252 14.81 -4.18 10.45
C MET A 252 13.63 -3.40 9.87
N VAL A 253 12.85 -2.71 10.70
CA VAL A 253 11.69 -1.91 10.26
C VAL A 253 12.12 -0.77 9.32
N SER A 254 13.18 -0.04 9.70
CA SER A 254 13.72 1.05 8.88
C SER A 254 14.28 0.54 7.54
N TRP A 255 14.98 -0.59 7.55
CA TRP A 255 15.55 -1.20 6.36
C TRP A 255 14.45 -1.66 5.39
N THR A 256 13.42 -2.34 5.91
CA THR A 256 12.26 -2.81 5.14
C THR A 256 11.45 -1.63 4.60
N GLY A 257 11.21 -0.60 5.42
CA GLY A 257 10.44 0.59 5.01
C GLY A 257 11.10 1.35 3.86
N ARG A 258 12.43 1.55 3.93
CA ARG A 258 13.18 2.24 2.86
C ARG A 258 13.23 1.48 1.54
N ARG A 259 12.96 0.17 1.55
CA ARG A 259 13.03 -0.73 0.39
C ARG A 259 11.68 -1.35 0.05
N SER A 260 10.61 -0.77 0.56
CA SER A 260 9.24 -1.30 0.52
C SER A 260 8.77 -1.68 -0.89
N ILE A 261 9.21 -0.97 -1.94
CA ILE A 261 8.80 -1.27 -3.32
C ILE A 261 9.26 -2.66 -3.79
N VAL A 262 10.51 -3.04 -3.47
CA VAL A 262 11.01 -4.38 -3.82
C VAL A 262 10.32 -5.44 -2.98
N TYR A 263 10.17 -5.19 -1.67
CA TYR A 263 9.41 -6.08 -0.80
C TYR A 263 8.00 -6.32 -1.31
N TYR A 264 7.34 -5.27 -1.82
CA TYR A 264 6.00 -5.39 -2.37
C TYR A 264 5.96 -6.33 -3.59
N PHE A 265 6.87 -6.14 -4.56
CA PHE A 265 6.88 -7.00 -5.76
C PHE A 265 7.12 -8.48 -5.43
N PHE A 266 7.96 -8.77 -4.46
CA PHE A 266 8.28 -10.14 -4.07
C PHE A 266 7.37 -10.71 -2.98
N SER A 267 6.47 -9.90 -2.38
CA SER A 267 5.59 -10.34 -1.30
C SER A 267 4.58 -11.41 -1.72
N SER A 268 4.21 -11.50 -2.98
CA SER A 268 3.33 -12.53 -3.53
C SER A 268 4.14 -13.67 -4.18
N GLY A 269 5.15 -13.34 -4.98
CA GLY A 269 5.88 -14.33 -5.77
C GLY A 269 6.68 -15.33 -4.93
N ILE A 270 7.36 -14.88 -3.87
CA ILE A 270 8.14 -15.78 -3.00
C ILE A 270 7.25 -16.71 -2.18
N PRO A 271 6.15 -16.26 -1.52
CA PRO A 271 5.22 -17.16 -0.87
C PRO A 271 4.64 -18.23 -1.81
N THR A 272 4.22 -17.83 -3.04
CA THR A 272 3.72 -18.78 -4.04
C THR A 272 4.77 -19.82 -4.41
N ALA A 273 6.02 -19.40 -4.68
CA ALA A 273 7.10 -20.30 -5.04
C ALA A 273 7.47 -21.26 -3.89
N LEU A 274 7.56 -20.75 -2.65
CA LEU A 274 7.86 -21.55 -1.48
C LEU A 274 6.77 -22.59 -1.20
N THR A 275 5.50 -22.21 -1.31
CA THR A 275 4.36 -23.13 -1.17
C THR A 275 4.38 -24.22 -2.24
N ALA A 276 4.72 -23.87 -3.50
CA ALA A 276 4.88 -24.86 -4.56
C ALA A 276 6.01 -25.87 -4.27
N VAL A 277 7.12 -25.41 -3.69
CA VAL A 277 8.21 -26.31 -3.22
C VAL A 277 7.72 -27.21 -2.10
N PHE A 278 7.04 -26.68 -1.09
CA PHE A 278 6.49 -27.48 0.01
C PHE A 278 5.51 -28.54 -0.50
N SER A 279 4.60 -28.18 -1.39
CA SER A 279 3.66 -29.11 -1.99
C SER A 279 4.35 -30.26 -2.75
N ARG A 280 5.44 -29.97 -3.49
CA ARG A 280 6.24 -31.00 -4.17
C ARG A 280 6.98 -31.94 -3.21
N LEU A 281 7.33 -31.45 -2.01
CA LEU A 281 7.94 -32.23 -0.95
C LEU A 281 6.89 -32.98 -0.10
N GLY A 282 5.61 -32.90 -0.44
CA GLY A 282 4.52 -33.54 0.30
C GLY A 282 4.15 -32.82 1.61
N TYR A 283 4.64 -31.60 1.80
CA TYR A 283 4.33 -30.81 2.99
C TYR A 283 3.17 -29.86 2.69
N THR A 284 2.07 -30.03 3.42
CA THR A 284 0.87 -29.19 3.33
C THR A 284 0.50 -28.64 4.70
N TYR A 285 -0.27 -27.56 4.74
CA TYR A 285 -0.75 -26.98 5.99
C TYR A 285 -1.58 -27.99 6.80
N ARG A 286 -1.27 -28.14 8.09
CA ARG A 286 -1.90 -29.12 8.99
C ARG A 286 -2.89 -28.53 9.98
N GLY A 287 -3.27 -27.27 9.81
CA GLY A 287 -4.22 -26.59 10.71
C GLY A 287 -3.56 -25.94 11.93
N CYS A 288 -2.23 -25.93 12.03
CA CYS A 288 -1.52 -25.29 13.13
C CYS A 288 -1.05 -23.88 12.75
N TYR A 289 -1.59 -22.85 13.43
CA TYR A 289 -1.25 -21.46 13.12
C TYR A 289 0.25 -21.13 13.32
N ALA A 290 0.95 -21.86 14.19
CA ALA A 290 2.38 -21.69 14.35
C ALA A 290 3.16 -22.01 13.06
N GLU A 291 2.67 -22.94 12.22
CA GLU A 291 3.28 -23.22 10.91
C GLU A 291 3.23 -21.98 10.00
N VAL A 292 2.10 -21.24 10.00
CA VAL A 292 1.96 -20.00 9.23
C VAL A 292 3.01 -18.98 9.67
N LEU A 293 3.24 -18.82 10.97
CA LEU A 293 4.26 -17.90 11.50
C LEU A 293 5.67 -18.31 11.08
N VAL A 294 5.99 -19.61 11.11
CA VAL A 294 7.29 -20.12 10.66
C VAL A 294 7.49 -19.87 9.16
N VAL A 295 6.47 -20.17 8.35
CA VAL A 295 6.51 -19.94 6.90
C VAL A 295 6.57 -18.44 6.58
N PHE A 296 5.89 -17.59 7.36
CA PHE A 296 6.01 -16.14 7.26
C PHE A 296 7.43 -15.63 7.52
N LEU A 297 8.07 -16.12 8.59
CA LEU A 297 9.46 -15.75 8.91
C LEU A 297 10.41 -16.19 7.80
N LEU A 298 10.22 -17.38 7.23
CA LEU A 298 10.99 -17.87 6.11
C LEU A 298 10.79 -17.03 4.85
N ASN A 299 9.54 -16.71 4.51
CA ASN A 299 9.21 -15.80 3.40
C ASN A 299 9.85 -14.43 3.59
N PHE A 300 9.73 -13.85 4.79
CA PHE A 300 10.34 -12.56 5.12
C PHE A 300 11.86 -12.59 4.95
N LEU A 301 12.52 -13.66 5.40
CA LEU A 301 13.96 -13.84 5.24
C LEU A 301 14.34 -13.93 3.75
N LEU A 302 13.66 -14.76 2.97
CA LEU A 302 13.91 -14.93 1.54
C LEU A 302 13.71 -13.60 0.76
N ILE A 303 12.61 -12.89 1.02
CA ILE A 303 12.36 -11.57 0.42
C ILE A 303 13.46 -10.58 0.82
N THR A 304 13.92 -10.64 2.07
CA THR A 304 15.02 -9.78 2.56
C THR A 304 16.32 -10.07 1.81
N LEU A 305 16.67 -11.35 1.61
CA LEU A 305 17.86 -11.75 0.86
C LEU A 305 17.79 -11.31 -0.60
N VAL A 306 16.64 -11.52 -1.27
CA VAL A 306 16.42 -11.05 -2.65
C VAL A 306 16.51 -9.53 -2.72
N THR A 307 15.87 -8.83 -1.78
CA THR A 307 15.94 -7.36 -1.71
C THR A 307 17.38 -6.89 -1.51
N TRP A 308 18.13 -7.51 -0.62
CA TRP A 308 19.53 -7.19 -0.42
C TRP A 308 20.34 -7.37 -1.70
N ALA A 309 20.18 -8.50 -2.40
CA ALA A 309 20.87 -8.79 -3.65
C ALA A 309 20.54 -7.74 -4.74
N ILE A 310 19.26 -7.37 -4.89
CA ILE A 310 18.83 -6.35 -5.86
C ILE A 310 19.49 -5.01 -5.55
N TYR A 311 19.47 -4.53 -4.29
CA TYR A 311 20.09 -3.27 -3.93
C TYR A 311 21.60 -3.29 -3.99
N ARG A 312 22.23 -4.45 -3.87
CA ARG A 312 23.68 -4.62 -3.97
C ARG A 312 24.17 -4.66 -5.44
N TYR A 313 23.47 -5.43 -6.28
CA TYR A 313 23.93 -5.73 -7.63
C TYR A 313 23.19 -4.96 -8.72
N LEU A 314 21.90 -4.65 -8.51
CA LEU A 314 21.00 -4.03 -9.49
C LEU A 314 20.30 -2.75 -8.95
N PRO A 315 21.00 -1.83 -8.26
CA PRO A 315 20.38 -0.67 -7.60
C PRO A 315 19.61 0.24 -8.59
N TRP A 316 20.02 0.27 -9.86
CA TRP A 316 19.36 1.05 -10.89
C TRP A 316 17.90 0.63 -11.15
N THR A 317 17.56 -0.64 -10.94
CA THR A 317 16.18 -1.15 -11.09
C THR A 317 15.19 -0.54 -10.11
N THR A 318 15.67 0.01 -9.01
CA THR A 318 14.87 0.67 -7.97
C THR A 318 14.85 2.19 -8.09
N GLY A 319 15.34 2.75 -9.20
CA GLY A 319 15.44 4.18 -9.42
C GLY A 319 16.56 4.88 -8.65
N ARG A 320 17.38 4.16 -7.89
CA ARG A 320 18.51 4.72 -7.15
C ARG A 320 19.77 4.74 -8.02
N ARG A 321 20.54 5.81 -7.91
CA ARG A 321 21.90 5.84 -8.47
C ARG A 321 22.79 4.92 -7.61
N LYS A 322 23.76 4.24 -8.26
CA LYS A 322 24.85 3.61 -7.48
C LYS A 322 25.43 4.67 -6.56
N PRO A 323 25.66 4.36 -5.27
CA PRO A 323 26.57 5.19 -4.48
C PRO A 323 27.88 5.26 -5.29
N ASN A 324 28.30 6.48 -5.62
CA ASN A 324 29.65 6.65 -6.17
C ASN A 324 30.60 6.00 -5.16
N GLY A 325 31.25 4.92 -5.59
CA GLY A 325 32.28 4.22 -4.83
C GLY A 325 33.48 5.10 -4.55
#